data_285c38c74f0ccfa249df46a95b6567f0
#
_entry.id   285c38c74f0ccfa249df46a95b6567f0
#
_cell.length_a   1.000
_cell.length_b   1.000
_cell.length_c   1.000
_cell.angle_alpha   90.00
_cell.angle_beta   90.00
_cell.angle_gamma   90.00
#
_symmetry.space_group_name_H-M   'P 1'
#
loop_
_entity.id
_entity.type
_entity.pdbx_description
1 polymer ?
#
loop_
_entity_poly.entity_id
_entity_poly.type
_entity_poly.pdbx_seq_one_letter_code
_entity_poly.pdbx_strand_id
1 'polypeptide(L)'
;LLPVASLPSRYGIGCFSKEAYEFVDRLEEAGQSYWQILPLGPTGYGDSPYQSFSTFAGNPYFIDLETLVKEGLLTEEECDACDFGDNAEYIDYEKIYLSRFKVLRKAFERFAADDVYDAFVSENGYWLEDYALYMAIKDALGGISWSEWPAELKDREEAALNQKREELAEEIAFYKFQQFIFLKQWKALKAYANEKGIRIIGDIPIYVAFDSADTWANPVLFQFDEDNQPKAVAGCPPDAFSATGQLWGNPLYKWDYHKSTGYAWWLLRLAHVFKLYDTVRIDHFRGFDEYYSIPFGDQTAERGHWEKGPGMDLFNTVKEKLGDVDVIAEDLGYLTESVIEMVKESGYPGMKVLQFAFDSREESDYLPHNYERNCVVYTGTHDNDTILGWYYV
;
A
#
# COMPACT_ATOMS: atom_id res chain seq x y z
N LEU A 1 -9.52 11.28 -7.79
CA LEU A 1 -8.32 10.57 -7.35
C LEU A 1 -7.10 11.45 -7.60
N LEU A 2 -6.28 11.70 -6.57
CA LEU A 2 -5.00 12.39 -6.66
C LEU A 2 -4.02 11.80 -5.63
N PRO A 3 -2.93 11.14 -6.07
CA PRO A 3 -1.93 10.61 -5.16
C PRO A 3 -1.26 11.73 -4.34
N VAL A 4 -0.90 11.44 -3.09
CA VAL A 4 -0.15 12.40 -2.26
C VAL A 4 1.16 12.80 -2.93
N ALA A 5 1.86 11.84 -3.55
CA ALA A 5 3.10 12.07 -4.29
C ALA A 5 2.98 13.09 -5.43
N SER A 6 1.77 13.27 -5.98
CA SER A 6 1.49 14.20 -7.09
C SER A 6 1.18 15.64 -6.65
N LEU A 7 1.12 15.90 -5.36
CA LEU A 7 0.96 17.27 -4.84
C LEU A 7 2.24 18.08 -5.05
N PRO A 8 2.15 19.40 -5.25
CA PRO A 8 3.33 20.25 -5.26
C PRO A 8 4.10 20.15 -3.94
N SER A 9 5.41 20.25 -4.01
CA SER A 9 6.28 20.25 -2.83
C SER A 9 7.60 20.95 -3.13
N ARG A 10 8.17 21.60 -2.12
CA ARG A 10 9.51 22.21 -2.19
C ARG A 10 10.62 21.18 -2.34
N TYR A 11 10.41 19.96 -1.85
CA TYR A 11 11.45 18.93 -1.72
C TYR A 11 11.19 17.69 -2.60
N GLY A 12 10.80 17.92 -3.85
CA GLY A 12 10.84 16.97 -4.96
C GLY A 12 9.76 15.90 -5.03
N ILE A 13 8.94 15.74 -4.00
CA ILE A 13 7.82 14.81 -3.98
C ILE A 13 6.69 15.36 -3.12
N GLY A 14 5.44 15.21 -3.54
CA GLY A 14 4.28 15.56 -2.74
C GLY A 14 4.27 14.83 -1.40
N CYS A 15 3.94 15.56 -0.33
CA CYS A 15 3.97 15.06 1.04
C CYS A 15 2.87 15.73 1.89
N PHE A 16 2.87 15.48 3.20
CA PHE A 16 1.87 16.04 4.13
C PHE A 16 2.14 17.53 4.47
N SER A 17 2.52 18.28 3.44
CA SER A 17 2.89 19.69 3.50
C SER A 17 1.67 20.62 3.48
N LYS A 18 1.92 21.91 3.57
CA LYS A 18 0.86 22.95 3.45
C LYS A 18 0.04 22.79 2.16
N GLU A 19 0.66 22.34 1.06
CA GLU A 19 -0.02 22.13 -0.22
C GLU A 19 -1.08 21.02 -0.13
N ALA A 20 -0.87 20.02 0.73
CA ALA A 20 -1.89 19.00 1.00
C ALA A 20 -3.09 19.59 1.76
N TYR A 21 -2.86 20.47 2.73
CA TYR A 21 -3.93 21.18 3.44
C TYR A 21 -4.67 22.14 2.50
N GLU A 22 -3.94 22.91 1.68
CA GLU A 22 -4.53 23.78 0.66
C GLU A 22 -5.37 22.98 -0.36
N PHE A 23 -4.93 21.78 -0.73
CA PHE A 23 -5.71 20.92 -1.60
C PHE A 23 -7.04 20.50 -0.95
N VAL A 24 -7.03 20.17 0.34
CA VAL A 24 -8.27 19.90 1.10
C VAL A 24 -9.19 21.12 1.08
N ASP A 25 -8.67 22.34 1.29
CA ASP A 25 -9.46 23.57 1.20
C ASP A 25 -10.09 23.75 -0.18
N ARG A 26 -9.35 23.44 -1.25
CA ARG A 26 -9.89 23.49 -2.62
C ARG A 26 -10.97 22.46 -2.87
N LEU A 27 -10.85 21.26 -2.29
CA LEU A 27 -11.91 20.25 -2.38
C LEU A 27 -13.19 20.72 -1.68
N GLU A 28 -13.08 21.32 -0.49
CA GLU A 28 -14.22 21.91 0.23
C GLU A 28 -14.87 23.02 -0.60
N GLU A 29 -14.09 23.99 -1.11
CA GLU A 29 -14.56 25.07 -1.98
C GLU A 29 -15.28 24.55 -3.24
N ALA A 30 -14.78 23.44 -3.81
CA ALA A 30 -15.37 22.80 -4.99
C ALA A 30 -16.59 21.92 -4.66
N GLY A 31 -17.01 21.83 -3.39
CA GLY A 31 -18.14 21.01 -2.95
C GLY A 31 -17.89 19.51 -3.06
N GLN A 32 -16.62 19.07 -3.04
CA GLN A 32 -16.26 17.66 -3.02
C GLN A 32 -16.44 17.07 -1.61
N SER A 33 -16.60 15.75 -1.52
CA SER A 33 -16.77 15.04 -0.24
C SER A 33 -15.70 14.00 0.00
N TYR A 34 -14.89 13.67 -1.02
CA TYR A 34 -13.88 12.63 -0.93
C TYR A 34 -12.56 13.05 -1.59
N TRP A 35 -11.47 12.61 -1.00
CA TRP A 35 -10.15 12.59 -1.60
C TRP A 35 -9.65 11.16 -1.67
N GLN A 36 -9.52 10.61 -2.87
CA GLN A 36 -8.96 9.28 -3.08
C GLN A 36 -7.46 9.38 -3.35
N ILE A 37 -6.69 8.53 -2.67
CA ILE A 37 -5.24 8.44 -2.76
C ILE A 37 -4.80 7.03 -3.12
N LEU A 38 -3.54 6.87 -3.49
CA LEU A 38 -2.88 5.57 -3.68
C LEU A 38 -2.36 5.03 -2.33
N PRO A 39 -1.92 3.74 -2.26
CA PRO A 39 -1.36 3.18 -1.04
C PRO A 39 -0.23 4.03 -0.47
N LEU A 40 -0.22 4.21 0.86
CA LEU A 40 0.75 5.04 1.58
C LEU A 40 1.96 4.26 2.11
N GLY A 41 2.13 2.99 1.73
CA GLY A 41 3.22 2.14 2.21
C GLY A 41 4.59 2.53 1.65
N PRO A 42 5.68 2.15 2.35
CA PRO A 42 7.04 2.37 1.86
C PRO A 42 7.28 1.57 0.58
N THR A 43 7.88 2.21 -0.41
CA THR A 43 8.15 1.61 -1.71
C THR A 43 9.56 1.03 -1.79
N GLY A 44 9.70 -0.05 -2.57
CA GLY A 44 10.99 -0.64 -2.91
C GLY A 44 11.54 -0.12 -4.24
N TYR A 45 12.45 -0.87 -4.83
CA TYR A 45 12.96 -0.59 -6.17
C TYR A 45 11.82 -0.61 -7.19
N GLY A 46 11.74 0.45 -8.02
CA GLY A 46 10.65 0.64 -8.99
C GLY A 46 9.51 1.51 -8.47
N ASP A 47 9.55 1.92 -7.20
CA ASP A 47 8.69 2.95 -6.59
C ASP A 47 7.16 2.73 -6.73
N SER A 48 6.76 1.48 -6.99
CA SER A 48 5.34 1.11 -7.06
C SER A 48 4.71 1.10 -5.66
N PRO A 49 3.64 1.84 -5.42
CA PRO A 49 2.94 1.82 -4.13
C PRO A 49 2.25 0.48 -3.84
N TYR A 50 2.12 -0.40 -4.84
CA TYR A 50 1.54 -1.75 -4.71
C TYR A 50 2.58 -2.83 -4.38
N GLN A 51 3.89 -2.47 -4.37
CA GLN A 51 4.99 -3.34 -3.98
C GLN A 51 5.70 -2.73 -2.76
N SER A 52 5.12 -2.94 -1.58
CA SER A 52 5.58 -2.31 -0.34
C SER A 52 6.36 -3.27 0.54
N PHE A 53 7.36 -2.75 1.26
CA PHE A 53 8.08 -3.50 2.30
C PHE A 53 7.23 -3.86 3.53
N SER A 54 6.05 -3.25 3.67
CA SER A 54 5.10 -3.57 4.74
C SER A 54 3.70 -3.10 4.38
N THR A 55 2.69 -3.91 4.70
CA THR A 55 1.27 -3.54 4.58
C THR A 55 0.79 -2.62 5.71
N PHE A 56 1.61 -2.40 6.75
CA PHE A 56 1.28 -1.58 7.93
C PHE A 56 2.03 -0.26 7.97
N ALA A 57 3.26 -0.23 7.49
CA ALA A 57 4.12 0.95 7.57
C ALA A 57 3.73 2.03 6.56
N GLY A 58 4.04 3.28 6.92
CA GLY A 58 3.91 4.44 6.03
C GLY A 58 5.21 4.79 5.32
N ASN A 59 5.09 5.40 4.14
CA ASN A 59 6.22 5.82 3.33
C ASN A 59 6.88 7.10 3.89
N PRO A 60 8.15 7.05 4.32
CA PRO A 60 8.86 8.21 4.85
C PRO A 60 8.98 9.38 3.85
N TYR A 61 8.78 9.12 2.55
CA TYR A 61 8.77 10.18 1.54
C TYR A 61 7.65 11.19 1.74
N PHE A 62 6.55 10.80 2.38
CA PHE A 62 5.42 11.69 2.64
C PHE A 62 5.56 12.53 3.90
N ILE A 63 6.61 12.36 4.70
CA ILE A 63 6.91 13.22 5.84
C ILE A 63 7.25 14.63 5.33
N ASP A 64 6.55 15.64 5.81
CA ASP A 64 6.83 17.04 5.50
C ASP A 64 8.05 17.54 6.26
N LEU A 65 9.09 17.93 5.52
CA LEU A 65 10.33 18.46 6.10
C LEU A 65 10.17 19.88 6.66
N GLU A 66 9.30 20.70 6.07
CA GLU A 66 9.04 22.06 6.59
C GLU A 66 8.39 22.01 7.98
N THR A 67 7.57 21.01 8.25
CA THR A 67 7.03 20.78 9.60
C THR A 67 8.14 20.40 10.57
N LEU A 68 9.10 19.56 10.18
CA LEU A 68 10.25 19.23 11.03
C LEU A 68 11.16 20.44 11.30
N VAL A 69 11.28 21.36 10.34
CA VAL A 69 11.98 22.63 10.55
C VAL A 69 11.24 23.49 11.60
N LYS A 70 9.92 23.63 11.50
CA LYS A 70 9.10 24.37 12.47
C LYS A 70 9.16 23.75 13.86
N GLU A 71 9.28 22.43 13.96
CA GLU A 71 9.44 21.70 15.22
C GLU A 71 10.88 21.74 15.78
N GLY A 72 11.83 22.35 15.06
CA GLY A 72 13.24 22.48 15.47
C GLY A 72 14.07 21.21 15.31
N LEU A 73 13.55 20.18 14.62
CA LEU A 73 14.27 18.95 14.32
C LEU A 73 15.18 19.07 13.09
N LEU A 74 14.93 20.05 12.22
CA LEU A 74 15.75 20.37 11.05
C LEU A 74 15.96 21.87 10.96
N THR A 75 16.89 22.29 10.08
CA THR A 75 16.99 23.66 9.60
C THR A 75 16.72 23.71 8.10
N GLU A 76 16.31 24.87 7.58
CA GLU A 76 16.10 25.05 6.13
C GLU A 76 17.39 24.79 5.35
N GLU A 77 18.54 25.25 5.86
CA GLU A 77 19.84 25.05 5.22
C GLU A 77 20.21 23.58 5.09
N GLU A 78 19.82 22.74 6.03
CA GLU A 78 20.05 21.29 5.97
C GLU A 78 19.22 20.64 4.90
N CYS A 79 17.99 21.08 4.72
CA CYS A 79 17.12 20.59 3.65
C CYS A 79 17.60 21.11 2.28
N ASP A 80 17.92 22.39 2.16
CA ASP A 80 18.35 23.02 0.92
C ASP A 80 19.76 22.55 0.45
N ALA A 81 20.55 21.98 1.35
CA ALA A 81 21.85 21.36 1.01
C ALA A 81 21.71 19.98 0.32
N CYS A 82 20.51 19.45 0.22
CA CYS A 82 20.24 18.17 -0.43
C CYS A 82 19.62 18.37 -1.81
N ASP A 83 19.92 17.46 -2.74
CA ASP A 83 19.34 17.47 -4.08
C ASP A 83 18.10 16.55 -4.10
N PHE A 84 16.92 17.13 -4.26
CA PHE A 84 15.64 16.42 -4.38
C PHE A 84 15.09 16.37 -5.82
N GLY A 85 15.90 16.81 -6.80
CA GLY A 85 15.47 17.02 -8.17
C GLY A 85 14.97 18.46 -8.42
N ASP A 86 14.94 18.83 -9.68
CA ASP A 86 14.59 20.19 -10.15
C ASP A 86 13.42 20.19 -11.17
N ASN A 87 12.90 19.02 -11.49
CA ASN A 87 11.77 18.89 -12.42
C ASN A 87 10.44 18.94 -11.66
N ALA A 88 9.61 19.92 -11.95
CA ALA A 88 8.29 20.05 -11.32
C ALA A 88 7.23 19.07 -11.86
N GLU A 89 7.50 18.39 -12.98
CA GLU A 89 6.54 17.46 -13.62
C GLU A 89 6.82 16.00 -13.30
N TYR A 90 8.05 15.66 -12.88
CA TYR A 90 8.48 14.28 -12.62
C TYR A 90 9.28 14.17 -11.33
N ILE A 91 8.98 13.15 -10.55
CA ILE A 91 9.72 12.82 -9.32
C ILE A 91 11.00 12.09 -9.72
N ASP A 92 12.14 12.58 -9.25
CA ASP A 92 13.42 11.87 -9.33
C ASP A 92 13.59 10.99 -8.07
N TYR A 93 13.08 9.77 -8.14
CA TYR A 93 13.09 8.86 -6.99
C TYR A 93 14.48 8.50 -6.48
N GLU A 94 15.50 8.45 -7.35
CA GLU A 94 16.89 8.25 -6.92
C GLU A 94 17.36 9.39 -6.00
N LYS A 95 17.14 10.63 -6.42
CA LYS A 95 17.48 11.81 -5.62
C LYS A 95 16.67 11.89 -4.33
N ILE A 96 15.36 11.55 -4.39
CA ILE A 96 14.53 11.48 -3.19
C ILE A 96 15.10 10.45 -2.22
N TYR A 97 15.42 9.24 -2.66
CA TYR A 97 15.99 8.20 -1.83
C TYR A 97 17.29 8.65 -1.16
N LEU A 98 18.24 9.14 -1.93
CA LEU A 98 19.56 9.57 -1.44
C LEU A 98 19.49 10.77 -0.49
N SER A 99 18.54 11.68 -0.69
CA SER A 99 18.45 12.93 0.08
C SER A 99 17.52 12.80 1.29
N ARG A 100 16.36 12.15 1.14
CA ARG A 100 15.31 12.13 2.18
C ARG A 100 15.78 11.42 3.45
N PHE A 101 16.37 10.24 3.34
CA PHE A 101 16.86 9.50 4.49
C PHE A 101 18.03 10.21 5.18
N LYS A 102 18.90 10.88 4.41
CA LYS A 102 19.98 11.69 4.97
C LYS A 102 19.47 12.85 5.84
N VAL A 103 18.42 13.54 5.40
CA VAL A 103 17.80 14.63 6.15
C VAL A 103 17.03 14.11 7.36
N LEU A 104 16.25 13.03 7.20
CA LEU A 104 15.52 12.41 8.29
C LEU A 104 16.45 11.88 9.40
N ARG A 105 17.66 11.41 9.04
CA ARG A 105 18.69 11.01 10.03
C ARG A 105 19.08 12.19 10.92
N LYS A 106 19.28 13.39 10.37
CA LYS A 106 19.57 14.58 11.15
C LYS A 106 18.43 14.98 12.09
N ALA A 107 17.18 14.82 11.62
CA ALA A 107 16.02 15.04 12.47
C ALA A 107 15.98 14.04 13.62
N PHE A 108 16.28 12.77 13.36
CA PHE A 108 16.35 11.71 14.38
C PHE A 108 17.42 12.00 15.45
N GLU A 109 18.60 12.51 15.09
CA GLU A 109 19.67 12.87 16.03
C GLU A 109 19.22 13.94 17.05
N ARG A 110 18.23 14.76 16.71
CA ARG A 110 17.65 15.82 17.60
C ARG A 110 16.35 15.39 18.26
N PHE A 111 15.79 14.27 17.82
CA PHE A 111 14.54 13.78 18.37
C PHE A 111 14.74 13.28 19.80
N ALA A 112 13.87 13.71 20.71
CA ALA A 112 13.80 13.18 22.06
C ALA A 112 12.48 12.43 22.23
N ALA A 113 12.56 11.15 22.54
CA ALA A 113 11.39 10.34 22.84
C ALA A 113 10.64 10.92 24.05
N ASP A 114 9.30 10.88 23.97
CA ASP A 114 8.39 11.32 25.01
C ASP A 114 7.29 10.26 25.23
N ASP A 115 6.41 10.49 26.19
CA ASP A 115 5.32 9.57 26.50
C ASP A 115 4.41 9.29 25.30
N VAL A 116 4.29 10.23 24.34
CA VAL A 116 3.47 10.05 23.12
C VAL A 116 4.16 9.09 22.16
N TYR A 117 5.47 9.21 22.02
CA TYR A 117 6.27 8.28 21.23
C TYR A 117 6.25 6.88 21.85
N ASP A 118 6.40 6.76 23.18
CA ASP A 118 6.37 5.47 23.86
C ASP A 118 5.00 4.78 23.74
N ALA A 119 3.92 5.56 23.82
CA ALA A 119 2.57 5.05 23.57
C ALA A 119 2.42 4.57 22.12
N PHE A 120 2.92 5.32 21.13
CA PHE A 120 2.91 4.91 19.73
C PHE A 120 3.64 3.59 19.51
N VAL A 121 4.85 3.43 20.07
CA VAL A 121 5.63 2.18 19.94
C VAL A 121 4.89 1.02 20.56
N SER A 122 4.30 1.22 21.74
CA SER A 122 3.52 0.19 22.43
C SER A 122 2.27 -0.24 21.66
N GLU A 123 1.49 0.73 21.16
CA GLU A 123 0.25 0.47 20.43
C GLU A 123 0.48 -0.21 19.07
N ASN A 124 1.63 0.00 18.45
CA ASN A 124 1.97 -0.49 17.11
C ASN A 124 2.97 -1.65 17.16
N GLY A 125 3.38 -2.11 18.33
CA GLY A 125 4.38 -3.15 18.52
C GLY A 125 4.12 -4.45 17.73
N TYR A 126 2.86 -4.76 17.44
CA TYR A 126 2.44 -5.96 16.71
C TYR A 126 2.92 -6.03 15.24
N TRP A 127 3.36 -4.90 14.66
CA TRP A 127 3.96 -4.84 13.33
C TRP A 127 5.27 -4.04 13.32
N LEU A 128 5.37 -3.00 14.14
CA LEU A 128 6.46 -2.03 14.11
C LEU A 128 7.80 -2.65 14.50
N GLU A 129 7.80 -3.59 15.44
CA GLU A 129 9.02 -4.29 15.89
C GLU A 129 9.63 -5.12 14.75
N ASP A 130 8.81 -5.92 14.07
CA ASP A 130 9.27 -6.74 12.95
C ASP A 130 9.64 -5.89 11.73
N TYR A 131 8.87 -4.84 11.43
CA TYR A 131 9.18 -3.92 10.33
C TYR A 131 10.52 -3.20 10.54
N ALA A 132 10.72 -2.60 11.72
CA ALA A 132 11.95 -1.86 12.01
C ALA A 132 13.19 -2.77 12.01
N LEU A 133 13.08 -3.97 12.57
CA LEU A 133 14.14 -4.97 12.54
C LEU A 133 14.42 -5.45 11.10
N TYR A 134 13.38 -5.75 10.32
CA TYR A 134 13.48 -6.14 8.92
C TYR A 134 14.24 -5.10 8.09
N MET A 135 13.84 -3.84 8.18
CA MET A 135 14.49 -2.75 7.44
C MET A 135 15.94 -2.54 7.88
N ALA A 136 16.22 -2.57 9.17
CA ALA A 136 17.57 -2.43 9.70
C ALA A 136 18.51 -3.57 9.23
N ILE A 137 18.03 -4.82 9.23
CA ILE A 137 18.79 -5.96 8.70
C ILE A 137 18.99 -5.82 7.20
N LYS A 138 17.94 -5.44 6.47
CA LYS A 138 17.99 -5.25 5.01
C LYS A 138 19.04 -4.22 4.62
N ASP A 139 19.08 -3.08 5.29
CA ASP A 139 20.10 -2.05 5.07
C ASP A 139 21.52 -2.55 5.38
N ALA A 140 21.68 -3.25 6.51
CA ALA A 140 22.98 -3.81 6.91
C ALA A 140 23.49 -4.86 5.92
N LEU A 141 22.61 -5.53 5.20
CA LEU A 141 22.93 -6.53 4.16
C LEU A 141 22.93 -5.96 2.74
N GLY A 142 22.93 -4.62 2.59
CA GLY A 142 23.03 -3.96 1.29
C GLY A 142 21.75 -4.02 0.43
N GLY A 143 20.59 -4.18 1.05
CA GLY A 143 19.29 -4.12 0.38
C GLY A 143 18.83 -5.42 -0.30
N ILE A 144 19.57 -6.53 -0.16
CA ILE A 144 19.19 -7.82 -0.75
C ILE A 144 17.86 -8.33 -0.17
N SER A 145 17.18 -9.18 -0.94
CA SER A 145 15.94 -9.82 -0.49
C SER A 145 16.17 -10.68 0.76
N TRP A 146 15.18 -10.71 1.67
CA TRP A 146 15.27 -11.54 2.86
C TRP A 146 15.43 -13.03 2.56
N SER A 147 14.98 -13.49 1.40
CA SER A 147 15.17 -14.87 0.95
C SER A 147 16.64 -15.23 0.70
N GLU A 148 17.49 -14.22 0.51
CA GLU A 148 18.93 -14.35 0.30
C GLU A 148 19.77 -14.10 1.57
N TRP A 149 19.10 -13.78 2.69
CA TRP A 149 19.78 -13.57 3.97
C TRP A 149 20.41 -14.86 4.50
N PRO A 150 21.41 -14.74 5.41
CA PRO A 150 21.90 -15.90 6.18
C PRO A 150 20.76 -16.70 6.79
N ALA A 151 20.87 -18.03 6.78
CA ALA A 151 19.77 -18.93 7.15
C ALA A 151 19.17 -18.59 8.52
N GLU A 152 20.01 -18.30 9.50
CA GLU A 152 19.58 -17.95 10.88
C GLU A 152 18.72 -16.68 10.93
N LEU A 153 18.90 -15.73 10.00
CA LEU A 153 18.10 -14.52 9.90
C LEU A 153 16.85 -14.76 9.05
N LYS A 154 17.00 -15.50 7.94
CA LYS A 154 15.89 -15.88 7.06
C LYS A 154 14.86 -16.71 7.83
N ASP A 155 15.31 -17.68 8.61
CA ASP A 155 14.46 -18.59 9.37
C ASP A 155 14.10 -18.04 10.77
N ARG A 156 14.49 -16.80 11.03
CA ARG A 156 14.13 -16.06 12.26
C ARG A 156 14.58 -16.75 13.55
N GLU A 157 15.79 -17.31 13.59
CA GLU A 157 16.34 -17.88 14.81
C GLU A 157 16.46 -16.81 15.90
N GLU A 158 15.82 -17.04 17.05
CA GLU A 158 15.68 -16.03 18.10
C GLU A 158 17.04 -15.49 18.60
N ALA A 159 18.05 -16.34 18.69
CA ALA A 159 19.39 -15.92 19.10
C ALA A 159 20.03 -14.94 18.08
N ALA A 160 19.88 -15.22 16.77
CA ALA A 160 20.37 -14.36 15.72
C ALA A 160 19.60 -13.03 15.66
N LEU A 161 18.27 -13.08 15.84
CA LEU A 161 17.46 -11.87 15.89
C LEU A 161 17.80 -10.99 17.10
N ASN A 162 18.02 -11.57 18.28
CA ASN A 162 18.42 -10.82 19.47
C ASN A 162 19.78 -10.16 19.30
N GLN A 163 20.74 -10.88 18.71
CA GLN A 163 22.02 -10.29 18.36
C GLN A 163 21.85 -9.09 17.40
N LYS A 164 21.01 -9.22 16.38
CA LYS A 164 20.74 -8.10 15.45
C LYS A 164 20.00 -6.94 16.11
N ARG A 165 19.08 -7.19 17.03
CA ARG A 165 18.43 -6.13 17.82
C ARG A 165 19.43 -5.31 18.63
N GLU A 166 20.46 -5.95 19.18
CA GLU A 166 21.54 -5.25 19.91
C GLU A 166 22.47 -4.51 18.94
N GLU A 167 22.95 -5.17 17.89
CA GLU A 167 23.88 -4.60 16.89
C GLU A 167 23.28 -3.41 16.13
N LEU A 168 21.99 -3.44 15.82
CA LEU A 168 21.29 -2.48 14.96
C LEU A 168 20.28 -1.62 15.75
N ALA A 169 20.46 -1.48 17.05
CA ALA A 169 19.51 -0.78 17.91
C ALA A 169 19.22 0.66 17.45
N GLU A 170 20.24 1.39 16.97
CA GLU A 170 20.10 2.74 16.45
C GLU A 170 19.31 2.79 15.15
N GLU A 171 19.56 1.86 14.21
CA GLU A 171 18.83 1.76 12.94
C GLU A 171 17.36 1.39 13.18
N ILE A 172 17.10 0.44 14.08
CA ILE A 172 15.75 0.08 14.49
C ILE A 172 15.01 1.28 15.07
N ALA A 173 15.67 2.05 15.94
CA ALA A 173 15.10 3.27 16.51
C ALA A 173 14.82 4.34 15.43
N PHE A 174 15.69 4.46 14.44
CA PHE A 174 15.49 5.36 13.30
C PHE A 174 14.26 4.98 12.47
N TYR A 175 14.03 3.70 12.17
CA TYR A 175 12.83 3.27 11.47
C TYR A 175 11.56 3.49 12.30
N LYS A 176 11.60 3.25 13.63
CA LYS A 176 10.47 3.57 14.53
C LYS A 176 10.17 5.07 14.54
N PHE A 177 11.19 5.91 14.60
CA PHE A 177 11.05 7.37 14.53
C PHE A 177 10.37 7.80 13.23
N GLN A 178 10.79 7.29 12.07
CA GLN A 178 10.17 7.61 10.79
C GLN A 178 8.66 7.29 10.80
N GLN A 179 8.29 6.12 11.32
CA GLN A 179 6.90 5.70 11.38
C GLN A 179 6.08 6.54 12.35
N PHE A 180 6.67 6.96 13.46
CA PHE A 180 6.04 7.90 14.41
C PHE A 180 5.74 9.25 13.75
N ILE A 181 6.72 9.85 13.09
CA ILE A 181 6.55 11.15 12.41
C ILE A 181 5.53 11.03 11.26
N PHE A 182 5.64 9.99 10.45
CA PHE A 182 4.66 9.72 9.38
C PHE A 182 3.24 9.70 9.94
N LEU A 183 2.99 8.88 10.96
CA LEU A 183 1.64 8.71 11.48
C LEU A 183 1.13 9.97 12.19
N LYS A 184 2.01 10.71 12.88
CA LYS A 184 1.69 12.00 13.50
C LYS A 184 1.19 13.00 12.46
N GLN A 185 1.93 13.18 11.37
CA GLN A 185 1.58 14.12 10.32
C GLN A 185 0.36 13.65 9.51
N TRP A 186 0.27 12.36 9.19
CA TRP A 186 -0.89 11.81 8.50
C TRP A 186 -2.20 11.97 9.28
N LYS A 187 -2.19 11.64 10.57
CA LYS A 187 -3.36 11.82 11.44
C LYS A 187 -3.81 13.28 11.49
N ALA A 188 -2.88 14.22 11.53
CA ALA A 188 -3.20 15.64 11.53
C ALA A 188 -3.87 16.07 10.21
N LEU A 189 -3.31 15.67 9.06
CA LEU A 189 -3.90 15.97 7.75
C LEU A 189 -5.28 15.32 7.57
N LYS A 190 -5.43 14.04 7.96
CA LYS A 190 -6.72 13.34 7.89
C LYS A 190 -7.77 14.00 8.78
N ALA A 191 -7.42 14.37 10.01
CA ALA A 191 -8.33 15.09 10.90
C ALA A 191 -8.78 16.42 10.29
N TYR A 192 -7.85 17.18 9.73
CA TYR A 192 -8.16 18.43 9.03
C TYR A 192 -9.13 18.20 7.86
N ALA A 193 -8.87 17.19 7.02
CA ALA A 193 -9.76 16.84 5.92
C ALA A 193 -11.17 16.48 6.42
N ASN A 194 -11.27 15.68 7.48
CA ASN A 194 -12.55 15.28 8.06
C ASN A 194 -13.32 16.47 8.67
N GLU A 195 -12.63 17.42 9.33
CA GLU A 195 -13.22 18.68 9.83
C GLU A 195 -13.82 19.52 8.70
N LYS A 196 -13.25 19.48 7.51
CA LYS A 196 -13.72 20.10 6.27
C LYS A 196 -14.82 19.31 5.55
N GLY A 197 -15.24 18.16 6.10
CA GLY A 197 -16.22 17.26 5.48
C GLY A 197 -15.64 16.42 4.33
N ILE A 198 -14.33 16.39 4.17
CA ILE A 198 -13.63 15.57 3.16
C ILE A 198 -13.23 14.23 3.79
N ARG A 199 -13.75 13.14 3.27
CA ARG A 199 -13.38 11.78 3.65
C ARG A 199 -12.24 11.26 2.78
N ILE A 200 -11.33 10.51 3.36
CA ILE A 200 -10.20 9.92 2.64
C ILE A 200 -10.56 8.52 2.17
N ILE A 201 -10.44 8.30 0.85
CA ILE A 201 -10.48 6.95 0.28
C ILE A 201 -9.03 6.51 0.10
N GLY A 202 -8.62 5.52 0.89
CA GLY A 202 -7.33 4.86 0.75
C GLY A 202 -7.39 3.70 -0.23
N ASP A 203 -6.25 3.10 -0.48
CA ASP A 203 -6.10 1.98 -1.40
C ASP A 203 -5.19 0.92 -0.79
N ILE A 204 -5.53 -0.35 -0.95
CA ILE A 204 -4.68 -1.47 -0.56
C ILE A 204 -4.69 -2.55 -1.65
N PRO A 205 -3.52 -3.09 -2.04
CA PRO A 205 -3.48 -4.28 -2.87
C PRO A 205 -3.95 -5.50 -2.07
N ILE A 206 -4.63 -6.45 -2.74
CA ILE A 206 -4.95 -7.74 -2.10
C ILE A 206 -3.66 -8.43 -1.64
N TYR A 207 -2.64 -8.49 -2.48
CA TYR A 207 -1.38 -9.16 -2.17
C TYR A 207 -0.36 -8.24 -1.48
N VAL A 208 0.63 -8.86 -0.85
CA VAL A 208 1.82 -8.18 -0.33
C VAL A 208 3.03 -8.49 -1.20
N ALA A 209 4.07 -7.68 -1.13
CA ALA A 209 5.33 -7.98 -1.82
C ALA A 209 6.02 -9.20 -1.19
N PHE A 210 6.70 -10.01 -2.00
CA PHE A 210 7.49 -11.12 -1.48
C PHE A 210 8.64 -10.61 -0.60
N ASP A 211 9.35 -9.59 -1.03
CA ASP A 211 10.40 -8.96 -0.25
C ASP A 211 9.81 -7.90 0.69
N SER A 212 9.21 -8.37 1.77
CA SER A 212 8.53 -7.53 2.77
C SER A 212 8.68 -8.08 4.18
N ALA A 213 8.50 -7.20 5.16
CA ALA A 213 8.43 -7.58 6.57
C ALA A 213 7.25 -8.55 6.85
N ASP A 214 6.15 -8.41 6.09
CA ASP A 214 4.97 -9.25 6.26
C ASP A 214 5.27 -10.73 5.98
N THR A 215 5.94 -11.01 4.87
CA THR A 215 6.28 -12.37 4.45
C THR A 215 7.41 -12.96 5.30
N TRP A 216 8.42 -12.15 5.63
CA TRP A 216 9.51 -12.57 6.49
C TRP A 216 9.04 -12.88 7.93
N ALA A 217 8.19 -12.02 8.48
CA ALA A 217 7.69 -12.19 9.84
C ALA A 217 6.64 -13.31 9.96
N ASN A 218 5.86 -13.56 8.91
CA ASN A 218 4.71 -14.45 8.94
C ASN A 218 4.66 -15.41 7.74
N PRO A 219 5.72 -16.20 7.45
CA PRO A 219 5.76 -17.04 6.25
C PRO A 219 4.64 -18.10 6.22
N VAL A 220 4.12 -18.49 7.36
CA VAL A 220 3.00 -19.46 7.50
C VAL A 220 1.71 -18.98 6.84
N LEU A 221 1.54 -17.68 6.61
CA LEU A 221 0.37 -17.09 5.96
C LEU A 221 0.34 -17.31 4.45
N PHE A 222 1.46 -17.73 3.86
CA PHE A 222 1.66 -17.80 2.41
C PHE A 222 1.92 -19.21 1.94
N GLN A 223 1.73 -19.45 0.64
CA GLN A 223 2.00 -20.74 -0.01
C GLN A 223 3.51 -20.90 -0.29
N PHE A 224 4.29 -21.03 0.77
CA PHE A 224 5.74 -21.24 0.71
C PHE A 224 6.10 -22.72 0.83
N ASP A 225 7.26 -23.10 0.29
CA ASP A 225 7.89 -24.39 0.51
C ASP A 225 8.70 -24.41 1.84
N GLU A 226 9.48 -25.48 2.04
CA GLU A 226 10.29 -25.68 3.26
C GLU A 226 11.46 -24.68 3.37
N ASP A 227 11.89 -24.10 2.24
CA ASP A 227 12.96 -23.10 2.15
C ASP A 227 12.41 -21.66 2.15
N ASN A 228 11.13 -21.47 2.45
CA ASN A 228 10.41 -20.20 2.41
C ASN A 228 10.39 -19.54 1.03
N GLN A 229 10.46 -20.35 -0.06
CA GLN A 229 10.25 -19.84 -1.42
C GLN A 229 8.78 -20.00 -1.82
N PRO A 230 8.24 -19.07 -2.63
CA PRO A 230 6.88 -19.23 -3.14
C PRO A 230 6.75 -20.52 -3.97
N LYS A 231 5.66 -21.27 -3.76
CA LYS A 231 5.30 -22.40 -4.65
C LYS A 231 4.69 -21.91 -5.95
N ALA A 232 3.93 -20.83 -5.82
CA ALA A 232 3.29 -20.13 -6.92
C ALA A 232 3.16 -18.64 -6.55
N VAL A 233 2.92 -17.81 -7.56
CA VAL A 233 2.78 -16.36 -7.43
C VAL A 233 1.53 -15.87 -8.13
N ALA A 234 1.09 -14.67 -7.74
CA ALA A 234 -0.08 -14.03 -8.29
C ALA A 234 0.16 -13.41 -9.66
N GLY A 235 -0.90 -13.27 -10.43
CA GLY A 235 -0.94 -12.57 -11.70
C GLY A 235 -2.32 -12.62 -12.34
N CYS A 236 -2.37 -12.38 -13.65
CA CYS A 236 -3.58 -12.50 -14.46
C CYS A 236 -3.30 -13.36 -15.70
N PRO A 237 -4.30 -14.11 -16.19
CA PRO A 237 -4.15 -14.91 -17.41
C PRO A 237 -3.92 -14.03 -18.63
N PRO A 238 -3.44 -14.62 -19.76
CA PRO A 238 -3.45 -13.97 -21.05
C PRO A 238 -4.84 -13.44 -21.43
N ASP A 239 -4.89 -12.23 -21.93
CA ASP A 239 -6.11 -11.54 -22.36
C ASP A 239 -5.87 -10.67 -23.61
N ALA A 240 -6.85 -9.83 -23.97
CA ALA A 240 -6.75 -8.94 -25.11
C ALA A 240 -5.70 -7.81 -24.94
N PHE A 241 -5.29 -7.50 -23.70
CA PHE A 241 -4.31 -6.46 -23.36
C PHE A 241 -2.90 -7.03 -23.23
N SER A 242 -2.77 -8.31 -22.82
CA SER A 242 -1.48 -8.99 -22.64
C SER A 242 -1.54 -10.42 -23.15
N ALA A 243 -0.86 -10.69 -24.27
CA ALA A 243 -0.82 -12.01 -24.89
C ALA A 243 -0.19 -13.10 -24.00
N THR A 244 0.67 -12.72 -23.05
CA THR A 244 1.35 -13.63 -22.09
C THR A 244 0.78 -13.53 -20.69
N GLY A 245 -0.27 -12.75 -20.49
CA GLY A 245 -0.81 -12.40 -19.19
C GLY A 245 0.09 -11.47 -18.39
N GLN A 246 -0.23 -11.29 -17.11
CA GLN A 246 0.55 -10.46 -16.19
C GLN A 246 1.11 -11.33 -15.07
N LEU A 247 2.41 -11.29 -14.90
CA LEU A 247 3.13 -11.94 -13.80
C LEU A 247 3.47 -10.87 -12.74
N TRP A 248 2.73 -10.84 -11.62
CA TRP A 248 2.94 -9.84 -10.57
C TRP A 248 4.02 -10.24 -9.56
N GLY A 249 4.22 -11.54 -9.38
CA GLY A 249 5.27 -12.07 -8.51
C GLY A 249 4.96 -12.07 -7.01
N ASN A 250 3.79 -11.57 -6.61
CA ASN A 250 3.37 -11.57 -5.22
C ASN A 250 3.07 -12.99 -4.73
N PRO A 251 3.43 -13.35 -3.48
CA PRO A 251 3.10 -14.66 -2.92
C PRO A 251 1.59 -14.81 -2.71
N LEU A 252 1.12 -16.04 -2.88
CA LEU A 252 -0.28 -16.39 -2.67
C LEU A 252 -0.54 -16.72 -1.20
N TYR A 253 -1.73 -16.35 -0.70
CA TYR A 253 -2.14 -16.66 0.66
C TYR A 253 -2.47 -18.15 0.84
N LYS A 254 -2.14 -18.69 2.01
CA LYS A 254 -2.55 -20.02 2.45
C LYS A 254 -3.92 -19.93 3.13
N TRP A 255 -4.98 -19.83 2.32
CA TRP A 255 -6.33 -19.53 2.78
C TRP A 255 -6.88 -20.51 3.83
N ASP A 256 -6.52 -21.79 3.76
CA ASP A 256 -6.91 -22.78 4.79
C ASP A 256 -6.33 -22.42 6.16
N TYR A 257 -5.08 -21.94 6.19
CA TYR A 257 -4.48 -21.47 7.44
C TYR A 257 -5.16 -20.20 7.94
N HIS A 258 -5.41 -19.23 7.07
CA HIS A 258 -6.14 -17.99 7.45
C HIS A 258 -7.52 -18.33 8.02
N LYS A 259 -8.25 -19.25 7.40
CA LYS A 259 -9.55 -19.70 7.90
C LYS A 259 -9.41 -20.38 9.27
N SER A 260 -8.42 -21.26 9.45
CA SER A 260 -8.18 -21.97 10.71
C SER A 260 -7.87 -21.05 11.89
N THR A 261 -7.34 -19.86 11.62
CA THR A 261 -7.05 -18.82 12.61
C THR A 261 -8.14 -17.74 12.69
N GLY A 262 -9.30 -17.95 12.07
CA GLY A 262 -10.39 -16.98 12.03
C GLY A 262 -10.01 -15.70 11.30
N TYR A 263 -9.15 -15.78 10.28
CA TYR A 263 -8.64 -14.66 9.50
C TYR A 263 -7.93 -13.58 10.31
N ALA A 264 -7.31 -13.95 11.43
CA ALA A 264 -6.74 -13.00 12.40
C ALA A 264 -5.83 -11.95 11.77
N TRP A 265 -4.94 -12.34 10.84
CA TRP A 265 -4.05 -11.40 10.17
C TRP A 265 -4.80 -10.41 9.24
N TRP A 266 -5.79 -10.88 8.50
CA TRP A 266 -6.63 -10.02 7.65
C TRP A 266 -7.46 -9.05 8.47
N LEU A 267 -8.03 -9.49 9.60
CA LEU A 267 -8.74 -8.61 10.53
C LEU A 267 -7.81 -7.52 11.10
N LEU A 268 -6.58 -7.91 11.45
CA LEU A 268 -5.58 -6.96 11.93
C LEU A 268 -5.19 -5.94 10.85
N ARG A 269 -4.96 -6.41 9.61
CA ARG A 269 -4.66 -5.55 8.46
C ARG A 269 -5.79 -4.55 8.21
N LEU A 270 -7.02 -5.01 8.12
CA LEU A 270 -8.18 -4.13 7.86
C LEU A 270 -8.43 -3.18 9.03
N ALA A 271 -8.34 -3.65 10.28
CA ALA A 271 -8.46 -2.77 11.45
C ALA A 271 -7.39 -1.66 11.45
N HIS A 272 -6.16 -1.95 11.02
CA HIS A 272 -5.11 -0.94 10.85
C HIS A 272 -5.43 0.05 9.74
N VAL A 273 -5.86 -0.45 8.59
CA VAL A 273 -6.20 0.36 7.41
C VAL A 273 -7.34 1.33 7.71
N PHE A 274 -8.38 0.91 8.44
CA PHE A 274 -9.49 1.80 8.84
C PHE A 274 -9.11 2.83 9.94
N LYS A 275 -7.95 2.72 10.56
CA LYS A 275 -7.37 3.84 11.35
C LYS A 275 -6.77 4.91 10.43
N LEU A 276 -6.25 4.49 9.27
CA LEU A 276 -5.60 5.40 8.31
C LEU A 276 -6.60 6.09 7.38
N TYR A 277 -7.66 5.41 6.97
CA TYR A 277 -8.60 5.88 5.95
C TYR A 277 -10.05 5.83 6.44
N ASP A 278 -10.94 6.57 5.79
CA ASP A 278 -12.38 6.56 6.07
C ASP A 278 -13.11 5.52 5.22
N THR A 279 -12.61 5.29 4.00
CA THR A 279 -13.09 4.29 3.04
C THR A 279 -11.86 3.63 2.42
N VAL A 280 -11.93 2.38 2.04
CA VAL A 280 -10.80 1.64 1.47
C VAL A 280 -11.18 1.00 0.15
N ARG A 281 -10.46 1.35 -0.92
CA ARG A 281 -10.48 0.57 -2.14
C ARG A 281 -9.59 -0.67 -1.95
N ILE A 282 -10.15 -1.84 -2.16
CA ILE A 282 -9.36 -3.08 -2.21
C ILE A 282 -9.11 -3.42 -3.67
N ASP A 283 -7.84 -3.30 -4.06
CA ASP A 283 -7.37 -3.62 -5.39
C ASP A 283 -7.43 -5.13 -5.66
N HIS A 284 -7.84 -5.50 -6.88
CA HIS A 284 -8.04 -6.87 -7.32
C HIS A 284 -8.99 -7.68 -6.42
N PHE A 285 -10.16 -7.11 -6.07
CA PHE A 285 -11.13 -7.73 -5.16
C PHE A 285 -11.61 -9.11 -5.62
N ARG A 286 -11.65 -9.37 -6.94
CA ARG A 286 -11.99 -10.69 -7.47
C ARG A 286 -11.12 -11.82 -6.95
N GLY A 287 -9.87 -11.53 -6.56
CA GLY A 287 -8.92 -12.50 -6.01
C GLY A 287 -9.38 -13.18 -4.71
N PHE A 288 -10.40 -12.63 -4.05
CA PHE A 288 -11.04 -13.31 -2.92
C PHE A 288 -12.02 -14.40 -3.34
N ASP A 289 -12.62 -14.33 -4.54
CA ASP A 289 -13.41 -15.43 -5.08
C ASP A 289 -12.52 -16.47 -5.77
N GLU A 290 -11.77 -16.02 -6.76
CA GLU A 290 -10.80 -16.82 -7.51
C GLU A 290 -9.54 -16.01 -7.77
N TYR A 291 -8.39 -16.58 -7.46
CA TYR A 291 -7.09 -16.00 -7.73
C TYR A 291 -6.32 -16.82 -8.77
N TYR A 292 -5.51 -16.13 -9.57
CA TYR A 292 -4.72 -16.78 -10.61
C TYR A 292 -3.35 -17.16 -10.07
N SER A 293 -3.07 -18.47 -10.07
CA SER A 293 -1.88 -19.10 -9.51
C SER A 293 -0.92 -19.48 -10.62
N ILE A 294 0.28 -18.87 -10.62
CA ILE A 294 1.32 -19.08 -11.63
C ILE A 294 2.48 -19.80 -10.95
N PRO A 295 2.99 -20.93 -11.50
CA PRO A 295 4.13 -21.63 -10.93
C PRO A 295 5.32 -20.68 -10.72
N PHE A 296 5.93 -20.71 -9.51
CA PHE A 296 7.09 -19.88 -9.22
C PHE A 296 8.25 -20.23 -10.17
N GLY A 297 8.92 -19.19 -10.69
CA GLY A 297 10.01 -19.33 -11.67
C GLY A 297 9.59 -19.22 -13.12
N ASP A 298 8.28 -19.25 -13.43
CA ASP A 298 7.79 -18.98 -14.78
C ASP A 298 8.06 -17.53 -15.18
N GLN A 299 8.30 -17.31 -16.47
CA GLN A 299 8.59 -15.98 -17.02
C GLN A 299 7.34 -15.27 -17.55
N THR A 300 6.24 -16.01 -17.70
CA THR A 300 4.95 -15.54 -18.19
C THR A 300 3.82 -16.15 -17.39
N ALA A 301 2.61 -15.59 -17.51
CA ALA A 301 1.43 -16.09 -16.82
C ALA A 301 0.69 -17.23 -17.58
N GLU A 302 1.21 -17.70 -18.72
CA GLU A 302 0.50 -18.63 -19.61
C GLU A 302 0.20 -20.00 -18.99
N ARG A 303 1.02 -20.46 -18.03
CA ARG A 303 0.83 -21.79 -17.36
C ARG A 303 0.07 -21.69 -16.03
N GLY A 304 -0.44 -20.52 -15.72
CA GLY A 304 -1.24 -20.35 -14.52
C GLY A 304 -2.62 -21.02 -14.59
N HIS A 305 -3.26 -21.10 -13.45
CA HIS A 305 -4.63 -21.62 -13.33
C HIS A 305 -5.37 -20.91 -12.20
N TRP A 306 -6.70 -20.98 -12.24
CA TRP A 306 -7.55 -20.40 -11.24
C TRP A 306 -7.69 -21.32 -10.02
N GLU A 307 -7.59 -20.73 -8.83
CA GLU A 307 -7.84 -21.37 -7.54
C GLU A 307 -8.88 -20.59 -6.74
N LYS A 308 -9.65 -21.30 -5.91
CA LYS A 308 -10.69 -20.66 -5.08
C LYS A 308 -10.09 -19.91 -3.89
N GLY A 309 -10.57 -18.68 -3.72
CA GLY A 309 -10.29 -17.86 -2.55
C GLY A 309 -11.26 -18.11 -1.38
N PRO A 310 -11.19 -17.29 -0.33
CA PRO A 310 -12.04 -17.43 0.85
C PRO A 310 -13.49 -16.96 0.63
N GLY A 311 -13.76 -16.20 -0.41
CA GLY A 311 -15.06 -15.65 -0.72
C GLY A 311 -15.68 -14.85 0.43
N MET A 312 -16.99 -14.96 0.57
CA MET A 312 -17.73 -14.27 1.62
C MET A 312 -17.45 -14.75 3.04
N ASP A 313 -16.80 -15.90 3.23
CA ASP A 313 -16.40 -16.38 4.57
C ASP A 313 -15.49 -15.36 5.28
N LEU A 314 -14.54 -14.77 4.55
CA LEU A 314 -13.71 -13.68 5.07
C LEU A 314 -14.54 -12.42 5.39
N PHE A 315 -15.38 -11.95 4.45
CA PHE A 315 -16.11 -10.69 4.63
C PHE A 315 -17.22 -10.79 5.68
N ASN A 316 -17.86 -11.95 5.84
CA ASN A 316 -18.77 -12.23 6.94
C ASN A 316 -18.05 -12.17 8.29
N THR A 317 -16.82 -12.70 8.37
CA THR A 317 -15.99 -12.60 9.57
C THR A 317 -15.55 -11.14 9.83
N VAL A 318 -15.19 -10.38 8.79
CA VAL A 318 -14.88 -8.96 8.91
C VAL A 318 -16.08 -8.20 9.47
N LYS A 319 -17.28 -8.41 8.94
CA LYS A 319 -18.50 -7.78 9.42
C LYS A 319 -18.81 -8.15 10.87
N GLU A 320 -18.63 -9.40 11.25
CA GLU A 320 -18.84 -9.86 12.63
C GLU A 320 -17.88 -9.21 13.62
N LYS A 321 -16.59 -9.09 13.25
CA LYS A 321 -15.52 -8.66 14.16
C LYS A 321 -15.26 -7.16 14.13
N LEU A 322 -15.38 -6.50 12.98
CA LEU A 322 -15.08 -5.08 12.80
C LEU A 322 -16.32 -4.22 12.59
N GLY A 323 -17.51 -4.85 12.39
CA GLY A 323 -18.74 -4.14 12.05
C GLY A 323 -18.84 -3.82 10.55
N ASP A 324 -19.76 -2.90 10.22
CA ASP A 324 -19.91 -2.42 8.84
C ASP A 324 -18.71 -1.51 8.51
N VAL A 325 -17.91 -1.94 7.54
CA VAL A 325 -16.73 -1.22 7.03
C VAL A 325 -17.01 -0.65 5.64
N ASP A 326 -16.41 0.49 5.34
CA ASP A 326 -16.63 1.22 4.10
C ASP A 326 -15.57 0.83 3.06
N VAL A 327 -15.92 -0.11 2.18
CA VAL A 327 -15.03 -0.70 1.17
C VAL A 327 -15.55 -0.39 -0.23
N ILE A 328 -14.64 -0.10 -1.16
CA ILE A 328 -14.86 -0.11 -2.61
C ILE A 328 -14.17 -1.36 -3.15
N ALA A 329 -14.93 -2.22 -3.82
CA ALA A 329 -14.40 -3.41 -4.46
C ALA A 329 -13.88 -3.07 -5.86
N GLU A 330 -12.58 -3.23 -6.12
CA GLU A 330 -12.07 -3.13 -7.48
C GLU A 330 -12.42 -4.44 -8.23
N ASP A 331 -13.43 -4.34 -9.09
CA ASP A 331 -14.01 -5.42 -9.88
C ASP A 331 -13.89 -5.16 -11.38
N LEU A 332 -12.77 -4.56 -11.80
CA LEU A 332 -12.50 -4.27 -13.21
C LEU A 332 -12.07 -5.53 -13.99
N GLY A 333 -12.27 -5.49 -15.30
CA GLY A 333 -11.86 -6.55 -16.22
C GLY A 333 -12.92 -7.64 -16.40
N TYR A 334 -12.48 -8.85 -16.75
CA TYR A 334 -13.38 -9.98 -16.99
C TYR A 334 -13.87 -10.56 -15.66
N LEU A 335 -15.18 -10.53 -15.46
CA LEU A 335 -15.83 -11.04 -14.25
C LEU A 335 -16.58 -12.34 -14.54
N THR A 336 -16.41 -13.32 -13.65
CA THR A 336 -17.25 -14.51 -13.61
C THR A 336 -18.54 -14.23 -12.83
N GLU A 337 -19.57 -15.05 -13.04
CA GLU A 337 -20.84 -14.95 -12.31
C GLU A 337 -20.62 -14.99 -10.79
N SER A 338 -19.72 -15.84 -10.30
CA SER A 338 -19.39 -15.97 -8.88
C SER A 338 -18.75 -14.69 -8.29
N VAL A 339 -17.91 -14.00 -9.05
CA VAL A 339 -17.34 -12.71 -8.63
C VAL A 339 -18.42 -11.64 -8.52
N ILE A 340 -19.32 -11.56 -9.51
CA ILE A 340 -20.45 -10.61 -9.51
C ILE A 340 -21.36 -10.88 -8.31
N GLU A 341 -21.67 -12.15 -8.04
CA GLU A 341 -22.47 -12.55 -6.87
C GLU A 341 -21.78 -12.16 -5.55
N MET A 342 -20.47 -12.41 -5.42
CA MET A 342 -19.69 -12.05 -4.23
C MET A 342 -19.70 -10.54 -3.98
N VAL A 343 -19.51 -9.71 -5.01
CA VAL A 343 -19.56 -8.24 -4.88
C VAL A 343 -20.97 -7.80 -4.44
N LYS A 344 -22.03 -8.37 -5.04
CA LYS A 344 -23.43 -8.07 -4.62
C LYS A 344 -23.71 -8.48 -3.19
N GLU A 345 -23.31 -9.69 -2.78
CA GLU A 345 -23.51 -10.20 -1.43
C GLU A 345 -22.77 -9.39 -0.38
N SER A 346 -21.55 -8.92 -0.70
CA SER A 346 -20.77 -8.06 0.19
C SER A 346 -21.45 -6.71 0.46
N GLY A 347 -22.28 -6.23 -0.46
CA GLY A 347 -22.90 -4.90 -0.43
C GLY A 347 -21.94 -3.77 -0.77
N TYR A 348 -20.69 -4.06 -1.09
CA TYR A 348 -19.68 -3.07 -1.46
C TYR A 348 -19.93 -2.54 -2.88
N PRO A 349 -19.76 -1.22 -3.13
CA PRO A 349 -19.78 -0.70 -4.49
C PRO A 349 -18.62 -1.24 -5.30
N GLY A 350 -18.88 -1.67 -6.53
CA GLY A 350 -17.88 -1.93 -7.54
C GLY A 350 -17.40 -0.66 -8.23
N MET A 351 -16.49 -0.80 -9.19
CA MET A 351 -15.92 0.31 -9.94
C MET A 351 -16.38 0.28 -11.41
N LYS A 352 -16.57 1.48 -11.97
CA LYS A 352 -16.82 1.68 -13.41
C LYS A 352 -15.85 2.70 -13.96
N VAL A 353 -15.16 2.36 -15.06
CA VAL A 353 -14.19 3.23 -15.74
C VAL A 353 -14.74 3.58 -17.12
N LEU A 354 -15.07 4.85 -17.35
CA LEU A 354 -15.70 5.31 -18.59
C LEU A 354 -14.84 5.04 -19.83
N GLN A 355 -13.52 5.15 -19.72
CA GLN A 355 -12.61 4.86 -20.85
C GLN A 355 -12.75 3.44 -21.39
N PHE A 356 -13.22 2.48 -20.59
CA PHE A 356 -13.46 1.09 -21.02
C PHE A 356 -14.78 0.91 -21.80
N ALA A 357 -15.64 1.94 -21.86
CA ALA A 357 -16.96 1.83 -22.43
C ALA A 357 -17.02 1.84 -23.97
N PHE A 358 -15.95 2.28 -24.64
CA PHE A 358 -16.00 2.66 -26.05
C PHE A 358 -15.44 1.61 -27.02
N ASP A 359 -15.59 0.31 -26.69
CA ASP A 359 -15.34 -0.76 -27.63
C ASP A 359 -16.62 -0.99 -28.48
N SER A 360 -16.53 -0.70 -29.75
CA SER A 360 -17.67 -0.84 -30.69
C SER A 360 -18.03 -2.29 -31.03
N ARG A 361 -17.26 -3.26 -30.57
CA ARG A 361 -17.43 -4.68 -30.91
C ARG A 361 -18.47 -5.37 -30.01
N GLU A 362 -18.76 -4.80 -28.84
CA GLU A 362 -19.69 -5.37 -27.87
C GLU A 362 -20.43 -4.31 -27.06
N GLU A 363 -21.57 -4.66 -26.47
CA GLU A 363 -22.24 -3.84 -25.50
C GLU A 363 -21.46 -3.89 -24.17
N SER A 364 -21.02 -2.73 -23.68
CA SER A 364 -20.16 -2.65 -22.51
C SER A 364 -20.93 -2.32 -21.23
N ASP A 365 -20.65 -3.04 -20.16
CA ASP A 365 -21.14 -2.73 -18.80
C ASP A 365 -20.60 -1.40 -18.26
N TYR A 366 -19.60 -0.82 -18.92
CA TYR A 366 -19.02 0.49 -18.59
C TYR A 366 -19.74 1.67 -19.28
N LEU A 367 -20.76 1.42 -20.10
CA LEU A 367 -21.62 2.48 -20.63
C LEU A 367 -22.50 3.06 -19.52
N PRO A 368 -22.64 4.41 -19.42
CA PRO A 368 -23.34 5.06 -18.31
C PRO A 368 -24.77 4.58 -18.06
N HIS A 369 -25.48 4.19 -19.11
CA HIS A 369 -26.86 3.70 -18.99
C HIS A 369 -26.98 2.26 -18.47
N ASN A 370 -25.85 1.54 -18.39
CA ASN A 370 -25.79 0.18 -17.82
C ASN A 370 -25.29 0.17 -16.36
N TYR A 371 -24.95 1.34 -15.78
CA TYR A 371 -24.45 1.37 -14.40
C TYR A 371 -25.48 0.92 -13.38
N GLU A 372 -25.06 0.05 -12.49
CA GLU A 372 -25.79 -0.22 -11.26
C GLU A 372 -25.72 1.02 -10.34
N ARG A 373 -26.72 1.20 -9.48
CA ARG A 373 -26.74 2.35 -8.56
C ARG A 373 -25.62 2.29 -7.53
N ASN A 374 -25.24 1.08 -7.10
CA ASN A 374 -24.17 0.86 -6.11
C ASN A 374 -22.84 0.68 -6.78
N CYS A 375 -22.28 1.75 -7.36
CA CYS A 375 -20.96 1.74 -7.97
C CYS A 375 -20.26 3.10 -7.81
N VAL A 376 -18.94 3.09 -7.94
CA VAL A 376 -18.12 4.30 -8.04
C VAL A 376 -17.62 4.44 -9.47
N VAL A 377 -17.83 5.61 -10.07
CA VAL A 377 -17.54 5.88 -11.47
C VAL A 377 -16.35 6.80 -11.64
N TYR A 378 -15.45 6.43 -12.52
CA TYR A 378 -14.27 7.21 -12.91
C TYR A 378 -14.27 7.47 -14.41
N THR A 379 -13.73 8.59 -14.87
CA THR A 379 -13.38 8.77 -16.29
C THR A 379 -12.23 7.87 -16.69
N GLY A 380 -11.19 7.81 -15.85
CA GLY A 380 -10.05 6.93 -15.87
C GLY A 380 -9.44 6.89 -14.47
N THR A 381 -8.56 5.93 -14.21
CA THR A 381 -7.82 5.78 -12.94
C THR A 381 -6.34 6.14 -13.16
N HIS A 382 -5.50 5.88 -12.15
CA HIS A 382 -4.04 6.04 -12.26
C HIS A 382 -3.37 5.04 -13.22
N ASP A 383 -4.08 3.97 -13.65
CA ASP A 383 -3.60 2.96 -14.60
C ASP A 383 -3.97 3.29 -16.05
N ASN A 384 -4.76 4.33 -16.26
CA ASN A 384 -5.21 4.74 -17.57
C ASN A 384 -4.45 5.97 -18.05
N ASP A 385 -4.42 6.17 -19.36
CA ASP A 385 -3.93 7.42 -19.94
C ASP A 385 -4.83 8.61 -19.55
N THR A 386 -4.31 9.82 -19.66
CA THR A 386 -5.13 11.03 -19.53
C THR A 386 -6.28 10.99 -20.51
N ILE A 387 -7.39 11.68 -20.21
CA ILE A 387 -8.54 11.72 -21.12
C ILE A 387 -8.17 12.26 -22.52
N LEU A 388 -7.21 13.19 -22.61
CA LEU A 388 -6.71 13.70 -23.88
C LEU A 388 -5.80 12.68 -24.57
N GLY A 389 -4.89 12.02 -23.86
CA GLY A 389 -4.06 10.95 -24.41
C GLY A 389 -4.93 9.83 -24.98
N TRP A 390 -5.86 9.33 -24.18
CA TRP A 390 -6.82 8.30 -24.64
C TRP A 390 -7.66 8.72 -25.85
N TYR A 391 -8.06 9.99 -25.94
CA TYR A 391 -8.89 10.48 -27.05
C TYR A 391 -8.11 10.61 -28.38
N TYR A 392 -6.80 10.92 -28.31
CA TYR A 392 -5.97 11.15 -29.50
C TYR A 392 -5.15 9.94 -29.95
N VAL A 393 -5.13 8.83 -29.19
CA VAL A 393 -4.50 7.56 -29.56
C VAL A 393 -5.50 6.60 -30.19
#